data_b6747cb0a2b0556e75384e5be84e68c7
#
_entry.id   b6747cb0a2b0556e75384e5be84e68c7
#
_cell.length_a   1.000
_cell.length_b   1.000
_cell.length_c   1.000
_cell.angle_alpha   90.00
_cell.angle_beta   90.00
_cell.angle_gamma   90.00
#
_symmetry.space_group_name_H-M   'P 1'
#
loop_
_entity.id
_entity.type
_entity.pdbx_description
1 polymer ?
#
loop_
_entity_poly.entity_id
_entity_poly.type
_entity_poly.pdbx_seq_one_letter_code
_entity_poly.pdbx_strand_id
1 'polypeptide(L)'
;MLGFNSIIRWSVVFAASLFVLGASAKPYKAAEIYSKQTYKYGRYEMRMRVAKGSGVLSTFFTYKNGSEQTGTFWEEIDIEIFGKNNATQWQSNVIIGTNRPTTKTEGLHTTPFSMGDGYHTYVLEWTPNYIAWFVDGSQVRRITGGQFVTSLTSPQDLRFNLWAANIAE
;
A
#
# COMPACT_ATOMS: atom_id res chain seq x y z
N MET A 1 -61.20 45.83 40.42
CA MET A 1 -61.12 44.54 39.73
C MET A 1 -59.83 44.54 38.97
N LEU A 2 -58.82 43.81 39.50
CA LEU A 2 -57.47 43.71 38.93
C LEU A 2 -57.38 42.35 38.28
N GLY A 3 -57.22 42.31 36.93
CA GLY A 3 -57.02 41.09 36.18
C GLY A 3 -55.52 40.73 36.10
N PHE A 4 -55.14 39.59 36.66
CA PHE A 4 -53.80 39.04 36.55
C PHE A 4 -53.66 38.25 35.24
N ASN A 5 -52.83 38.74 34.29
CA ASN A 5 -52.44 38.00 33.13
C ASN A 5 -51.22 37.15 33.47
N SER A 6 -51.41 35.82 33.54
CA SER A 6 -50.34 34.84 33.72
C SER A 6 -49.69 34.58 32.38
N ILE A 7 -48.41 34.96 32.24
CA ILE A 7 -47.54 34.62 31.08
C ILE A 7 -46.89 33.27 31.37
N ILE A 8 -47.34 32.23 30.70
CA ILE A 8 -46.68 30.92 30.73
C ILE A 8 -45.48 31.00 29.80
N ARG A 9 -44.25 31.00 30.38
CA ARG A 9 -43.01 30.85 29.60
C ARG A 9 -42.74 29.35 29.36
N TRP A 10 -42.81 28.94 28.11
CA TRP A 10 -42.37 27.64 27.68
C TRP A 10 -40.82 27.67 27.49
N SER A 11 -40.09 27.00 28.38
CA SER A 11 -38.64 26.77 28.19
C SER A 11 -38.48 25.55 27.32
N VAL A 12 -38.07 25.76 26.07
CA VAL A 12 -37.67 24.65 25.18
C VAL A 12 -36.27 24.27 25.56
N VAL A 13 -36.10 23.10 26.19
CA VAL A 13 -34.80 22.52 26.47
C VAL A 13 -34.36 21.78 25.19
N PHE A 14 -33.38 22.32 24.49
CA PHE A 14 -32.73 21.68 23.38
C PHE A 14 -31.74 20.63 23.96
N ALA A 15 -32.12 19.38 23.95
CA ALA A 15 -31.17 18.29 24.23
C ALA A 15 -30.27 18.10 23.01
N ALA A 16 -29.07 18.63 23.04
CA ALA A 16 -28.03 18.37 22.05
C ALA A 16 -27.51 16.94 22.26
N SER A 17 -27.95 15.99 21.45
CA SER A 17 -27.42 14.64 21.40
C SER A 17 -26.02 14.71 20.76
N LEU A 18 -24.97 14.65 21.59
CA LEU A 18 -23.61 14.41 21.10
C LEU A 18 -23.52 12.98 20.54
N PHE A 19 -23.60 12.84 19.24
CA PHE A 19 -23.15 11.64 18.56
C PHE A 19 -21.62 11.60 18.65
N VAL A 20 -21.10 10.88 19.64
CA VAL A 20 -19.71 10.48 19.65
C VAL A 20 -19.57 9.42 18.55
N LEU A 21 -19.11 9.85 17.37
CA LEU A 21 -18.60 8.93 16.36
C LEU A 21 -17.36 8.26 16.96
N GLY A 22 -17.55 7.11 17.56
CA GLY A 22 -16.46 6.28 18.02
C GLY A 22 -15.58 5.92 16.82
N ALA A 23 -14.37 6.50 16.73
CA ALA A 23 -13.36 6.02 15.82
C ALA A 23 -13.02 4.60 16.24
N SER A 24 -13.57 3.59 15.55
CA SER A 24 -13.17 2.21 15.74
C SER A 24 -11.73 2.08 15.28
N ALA A 25 -10.79 1.89 16.21
CA ALA A 25 -9.43 1.56 15.87
C ALA A 25 -9.43 0.27 15.05
N LYS A 26 -8.71 0.23 13.94
CA LYS A 26 -8.58 -0.99 13.15
C LYS A 26 -7.99 -2.09 14.05
N PRO A 27 -8.50 -3.32 14.02
CA PRO A 27 -8.09 -4.40 14.92
C PRO A 27 -6.67 -4.89 14.68
N TYR A 28 -6.04 -4.47 13.58
CA TYR A 28 -4.70 -4.89 13.17
C TYR A 28 -3.74 -3.72 13.10
N LYS A 29 -2.49 -4.00 13.48
CA LYS A 29 -1.37 -3.06 13.37
C LYS A 29 -0.59 -3.36 12.10
N ALA A 30 -0.05 -2.33 11.47
CA ALA A 30 0.92 -2.41 10.40
C ALA A 30 2.26 -1.85 10.88
N ALA A 31 3.33 -2.26 10.20
CA ALA A 31 4.66 -1.69 10.39
C ALA A 31 5.28 -1.39 9.03
N GLU A 32 5.94 -0.26 8.92
CA GLU A 32 6.72 0.12 7.74
C GLU A 32 8.09 0.61 8.17
N ILE A 33 9.11 0.22 7.40
CA ILE A 33 10.46 0.79 7.47
C ILE A 33 10.84 1.29 6.07
N TYR A 34 11.60 2.35 6.01
CA TYR A 34 12.04 2.93 4.73
C TYR A 34 13.48 3.46 4.81
N SER A 35 14.14 3.52 3.66
CA SER A 35 15.47 4.11 3.55
C SER A 35 15.41 5.62 3.73
N LYS A 36 16.41 6.19 4.44
CA LYS A 36 16.54 7.65 4.56
C LYS A 36 17.00 8.31 3.26
N GLN A 37 17.63 7.54 2.40
CA GLN A 37 18.13 7.98 1.10
C GLN A 37 17.19 7.52 -0.01
N THR A 38 17.09 8.30 -1.05
CA THR A 38 16.36 7.98 -2.28
C THR A 38 17.33 7.55 -3.37
N TYR A 39 16.87 6.67 -4.24
CA TYR A 39 17.66 6.13 -5.34
C TYR A 39 16.87 6.21 -6.64
N LYS A 40 17.56 6.47 -7.73
CA LYS A 40 17.00 6.40 -9.08
C LYS A 40 17.76 5.34 -9.85
N TYR A 41 17.01 4.36 -10.35
CA TYR A 41 17.54 3.16 -10.96
C TYR A 41 18.38 2.30 -9.99
N GLY A 42 18.55 1.05 -10.32
CA GLY A 42 19.34 0.10 -9.56
C GLY A 42 18.75 -1.28 -9.52
N ARG A 43 19.49 -2.17 -8.87
CA ARG A 43 19.07 -3.51 -8.51
C ARG A 43 18.92 -3.53 -6.98
N TYR A 44 17.70 -3.74 -6.53
CA TYR A 44 17.34 -3.79 -5.11
C TYR A 44 17.07 -5.23 -4.75
N GLU A 45 17.82 -5.75 -3.80
CA GLU A 45 17.73 -7.14 -3.38
C GLU A 45 17.36 -7.24 -1.91
N MET A 46 16.34 -8.03 -1.60
CA MET A 46 15.88 -8.32 -0.27
C MET A 46 15.81 -9.81 -0.03
N ARG A 47 16.45 -10.27 1.05
CA ARG A 47 16.31 -11.63 1.54
C ARG A 47 15.38 -11.66 2.73
N MET A 48 14.16 -12.17 2.56
CA MET A 48 13.14 -12.19 3.61
C MET A 48 12.36 -13.50 3.65
N ARG A 49 11.79 -13.78 4.83
CA ARG A 49 10.76 -14.79 5.03
C ARG A 49 9.45 -14.07 5.30
N VAL A 50 8.45 -14.29 4.47
CA VAL A 50 7.18 -13.56 4.54
C VAL A 50 6.24 -14.12 5.60
N ALA A 51 5.31 -13.32 6.06
CA ALA A 51 4.29 -13.73 7.01
C ALA A 51 3.19 -14.53 6.30
N LYS A 52 2.74 -15.62 6.93
CA LYS A 52 1.58 -16.38 6.51
C LYS A 52 0.33 -15.89 7.24
N GLY A 53 -0.80 -16.00 6.60
CA GLY A 53 -2.11 -15.69 7.17
C GLY A 53 -3.02 -14.99 6.16
N SER A 54 -4.32 -15.30 6.20
CA SER A 54 -5.29 -14.60 5.35
C SER A 54 -5.33 -13.13 5.71
N GLY A 55 -5.36 -12.26 4.69
CA GLY A 55 -5.37 -10.81 4.84
C GLY A 55 -4.03 -10.19 5.24
N VAL A 56 -2.95 -10.95 5.35
CA VAL A 56 -1.60 -10.41 5.65
C VAL A 56 -0.82 -10.23 4.35
N LEU A 57 -0.18 -9.07 4.21
CA LEU A 57 0.75 -8.78 3.11
C LEU A 57 2.12 -8.43 3.67
N SER A 58 3.15 -9.02 3.05
CA SER A 58 4.56 -8.64 3.22
C SER A 58 5.04 -8.00 1.94
N THR A 59 5.51 -6.76 1.99
CA THR A 59 5.83 -6.01 0.77
C THR A 59 7.26 -5.48 0.78
N PHE A 60 7.77 -5.31 -0.42
CA PHE A 60 9.04 -4.67 -0.72
C PHE A 60 8.83 -3.82 -1.97
N PHE A 61 9.07 -2.50 -1.89
CA PHE A 61 8.72 -1.59 -2.97
C PHE A 61 9.61 -0.35 -2.98
N THR A 62 9.63 0.34 -4.10
CA THR A 62 10.19 1.69 -4.21
C THR A 62 9.07 2.70 -4.32
N TYR A 63 9.23 3.86 -3.69
CA TYR A 63 8.17 4.86 -3.59
C TYR A 63 8.73 6.29 -3.68
N LYS A 64 8.11 7.10 -4.51
CA LYS A 64 8.37 8.54 -4.53
C LYS A 64 7.58 9.22 -3.42
N ASN A 65 8.29 9.82 -2.48
CA ASN A 65 7.68 10.56 -1.38
C ASN A 65 6.71 11.64 -1.87
N GLY A 66 5.54 11.68 -1.24
CA GLY A 66 4.50 12.64 -1.60
C GLY A 66 3.61 12.20 -2.77
N SER A 67 3.80 10.99 -3.32
CA SER A 67 2.92 10.45 -4.36
C SER A 67 1.45 10.41 -3.94
N GLU A 68 1.16 10.22 -2.65
CA GLU A 68 -0.19 10.20 -2.10
C GLU A 68 -0.91 11.56 -2.14
N GLN A 69 -0.17 12.65 -2.29
CA GLN A 69 -0.74 14.01 -2.29
C GLN A 69 -1.53 14.28 -3.57
N THR A 70 -2.66 14.95 -3.42
CA THR A 70 -3.51 15.35 -4.55
C THR A 70 -2.73 16.20 -5.55
N GLY A 71 -2.82 15.86 -6.83
CA GLY A 71 -2.13 16.56 -7.92
C GLY A 71 -0.67 16.16 -8.12
N THR A 72 -0.10 15.34 -7.22
CA THR A 72 1.25 14.80 -7.39
C THR A 72 1.23 13.56 -8.29
N PHE A 73 2.17 13.48 -9.22
CA PHE A 73 2.36 12.28 -10.03
C PHE A 73 2.89 11.15 -9.18
N TRP A 74 2.15 10.03 -9.13
CA TRP A 74 2.50 8.83 -8.39
C TRP A 74 3.59 8.04 -9.11
N GLU A 75 4.62 7.62 -8.38
CA GLU A 75 5.67 6.75 -8.90
C GLU A 75 5.99 5.68 -7.84
N GLU A 76 5.73 4.40 -8.18
CA GLU A 76 5.92 3.26 -7.28
C GLU A 76 6.15 1.98 -8.07
N ILE A 77 6.98 1.08 -7.54
CA ILE A 77 7.26 -0.25 -8.11
C ILE A 77 7.21 -1.28 -6.98
N ASP A 78 6.35 -2.30 -7.10
CA ASP A 78 5.98 -3.17 -6.00
C ASP A 78 6.36 -4.63 -6.18
N ILE A 79 6.65 -5.26 -5.03
CA ILE A 79 6.53 -6.69 -4.75
C ILE A 79 5.60 -6.82 -3.54
N GLU A 80 4.43 -7.43 -3.73
CA GLU A 80 3.44 -7.64 -2.67
C GLU A 80 3.17 -9.13 -2.53
N ILE A 81 3.53 -9.73 -1.38
CA ILE A 81 3.40 -11.16 -1.16
C ILE A 81 2.23 -11.41 -0.23
N PHE A 82 1.26 -12.19 -0.73
CA PHE A 82 0.04 -12.52 -0.01
C PHE A 82 0.28 -13.66 0.97
N GLY A 83 -0.03 -13.44 2.24
CA GLY A 83 0.07 -14.48 3.26
C GLY A 83 -0.98 -15.60 3.13
N LYS A 84 -2.07 -15.34 2.40
CA LYS A 84 -3.10 -16.35 2.05
C LYS A 84 -2.50 -17.48 1.20
N ASN A 85 -3.24 -18.60 1.09
CA ASN A 85 -2.84 -19.76 0.28
C ASN A 85 -1.42 -20.26 0.60
N ASN A 86 -1.09 -20.30 1.89
CA ASN A 86 0.24 -20.68 2.37
C ASN A 86 1.39 -19.81 1.82
N ALA A 87 1.12 -18.55 1.51
CA ALA A 87 2.07 -17.60 0.93
C ALA A 87 2.76 -18.11 -0.35
N THR A 88 1.97 -18.67 -1.27
CA THR A 88 2.44 -19.11 -2.59
C THR A 88 2.15 -18.13 -3.70
N GLN A 89 1.46 -17.03 -3.40
CA GLN A 89 1.06 -16.01 -4.38
C GLN A 89 1.64 -14.65 -4.05
N TRP A 90 2.01 -13.91 -5.07
CA TRP A 90 2.49 -12.54 -4.95
C TRP A 90 2.16 -11.71 -6.20
N GLN A 91 2.21 -10.41 -6.06
CA GLN A 91 1.94 -9.46 -7.11
C GLN A 91 3.17 -8.58 -7.36
N SER A 92 3.50 -8.39 -8.63
CA SER A 92 4.38 -7.31 -9.09
C SER A 92 3.52 -6.18 -9.65
N ASN A 93 3.88 -4.93 -9.41
CA ASN A 93 3.11 -3.82 -9.92
C ASN A 93 4.00 -2.62 -10.24
N VAL A 94 3.51 -1.70 -11.06
CA VAL A 94 3.98 -0.33 -11.19
C VAL A 94 2.77 0.58 -11.15
N ILE A 95 2.83 1.59 -10.28
CA ILE A 95 1.75 2.55 -10.11
C ILE A 95 2.23 3.92 -10.55
N ILE A 96 1.50 4.53 -11.49
CA ILE A 96 1.82 5.85 -12.03
C ILE A 96 0.56 6.72 -12.19
N GLY A 97 0.74 8.01 -12.26
CA GLY A 97 -0.29 8.96 -12.70
C GLY A 97 -0.67 10.00 -11.66
N THR A 98 -1.22 11.11 -12.14
CA THR A 98 -1.69 12.23 -11.31
C THR A 98 -3.14 12.04 -10.88
N ASN A 99 -3.96 11.44 -11.76
CA ASN A 99 -5.37 11.22 -11.49
C ASN A 99 -5.59 10.12 -10.46
N ARG A 100 -6.74 10.15 -9.79
CA ARG A 100 -7.19 9.06 -8.92
C ARG A 100 -8.49 8.48 -9.47
N PRO A 101 -8.59 7.15 -9.64
CA PRO A 101 -7.55 6.16 -9.36
C PRO A 101 -6.33 6.28 -10.27
N THR A 102 -5.17 5.85 -9.76
CA THR A 102 -3.91 5.80 -10.51
C THR A 102 -3.94 4.73 -11.60
N THR A 103 -3.02 4.82 -12.55
CA THR A 103 -2.80 3.77 -13.55
C THR A 103 -1.84 2.71 -12.99
N LYS A 104 -2.20 1.45 -13.13
CA LYS A 104 -1.49 0.30 -12.58
C LYS A 104 -1.20 -0.75 -13.65
N THR A 105 -0.15 -1.55 -13.43
CA THR A 105 0.15 -2.73 -14.27
C THR A 105 0.42 -3.95 -13.40
N GLU A 106 -0.62 -4.46 -12.78
CA GLU A 106 -0.57 -5.60 -11.87
C GLU A 106 -0.24 -6.91 -12.62
N GLY A 107 0.67 -7.70 -12.06
CA GLY A 107 0.97 -9.06 -12.51
C GLY A 107 0.91 -10.02 -11.33
N LEU A 108 -0.03 -10.97 -11.35
CA LEU A 108 -0.16 -12.00 -10.33
C LEU A 108 0.73 -13.19 -10.66
N HIS A 109 1.47 -13.68 -9.68
CA HIS A 109 2.43 -14.78 -9.80
C HIS A 109 2.18 -15.83 -8.73
N THR A 110 2.54 -17.07 -9.03
CA THR A 110 2.47 -18.21 -8.10
C THR A 110 3.81 -18.91 -8.05
N THR A 111 4.25 -19.30 -6.86
CA THR A 111 5.44 -20.13 -6.64
C THR A 111 5.03 -21.57 -6.32
N PRO A 112 5.83 -22.58 -6.71
CA PRO A 112 5.57 -23.97 -6.36
C PRO A 112 5.89 -24.29 -4.90
N PHE A 113 6.37 -23.31 -4.12
CA PHE A 113 6.74 -23.41 -2.71
C PHE A 113 6.11 -22.27 -1.91
N SER A 114 6.04 -22.45 -0.60
CA SER A 114 5.62 -21.38 0.32
C SER A 114 6.77 -20.41 0.58
N MET A 115 6.59 -19.17 0.23
CA MET A 115 7.54 -18.09 0.55
C MET A 115 7.61 -17.76 2.05
N GLY A 116 6.72 -18.35 2.85
CA GLY A 116 6.70 -18.22 4.31
C GLY A 116 7.41 -19.34 5.05
N ASP A 117 7.85 -20.42 4.39
CA ASP A 117 8.52 -21.56 5.05
C ASP A 117 10.02 -21.35 5.21
N GLY A 118 10.62 -20.51 4.38
CA GLY A 118 12.05 -20.21 4.39
C GLY A 118 12.35 -18.78 4.00
N TYR A 119 13.63 -18.45 3.98
CA TYR A 119 14.11 -17.19 3.44
C TYR A 119 14.29 -17.31 1.93
N HIS A 120 13.67 -16.43 1.18
CA HIS A 120 13.79 -16.29 -0.26
C HIS A 120 14.37 -14.94 -0.64
N THR A 121 15.00 -14.85 -1.79
CA THR A 121 15.58 -13.62 -2.31
C THR A 121 14.65 -13.01 -3.35
N TYR A 122 14.23 -11.80 -3.10
CA TYR A 122 13.38 -11.00 -4.00
C TYR A 122 14.20 -9.88 -4.59
N VAL A 123 14.09 -9.67 -5.88
CA VAL A 123 14.82 -8.60 -6.56
C VAL A 123 13.87 -7.76 -7.39
N LEU A 124 14.02 -6.46 -7.27
CA LEU A 124 13.46 -5.45 -8.14
C LEU A 124 14.63 -4.78 -8.87
N GLU A 125 14.65 -4.88 -10.18
CA GLU A 125 15.66 -4.22 -11.02
C GLU A 125 14.98 -3.13 -11.85
N TRP A 126 15.40 -1.90 -11.65
CA TRP A 126 14.85 -0.72 -12.32
C TRP A 126 15.97 -0.01 -13.07
N THR A 127 15.78 0.16 -14.37
CA THR A 127 16.70 0.84 -15.28
C THR A 127 15.94 1.87 -16.11
N PRO A 128 16.62 2.74 -16.86
CA PRO A 128 15.94 3.65 -17.79
C PRO A 128 15.09 2.95 -18.87
N ASN A 129 15.39 1.69 -19.16
CA ASN A 129 14.80 0.97 -20.30
C ASN A 129 13.82 -0.13 -19.89
N TYR A 130 13.91 -0.64 -18.65
CA TYR A 130 13.07 -1.72 -18.17
C TYR A 130 12.97 -1.78 -16.65
N ILE A 131 11.95 -2.48 -16.19
CA ILE A 131 11.78 -2.95 -14.81
C ILE A 131 11.66 -4.47 -14.86
N ALA A 132 12.35 -5.19 -13.97
CA ALA A 132 12.28 -6.63 -13.88
C ALA A 132 12.20 -7.10 -12.43
N TRP A 133 11.48 -8.19 -12.21
CA TRP A 133 11.27 -8.83 -10.91
C TRP A 133 11.83 -10.25 -10.93
N PHE A 134 12.50 -10.61 -9.82
CA PHE A 134 13.09 -11.93 -9.67
C PHE A 134 12.74 -12.53 -8.31
N VAL A 135 12.62 -13.84 -8.27
CA VAL A 135 12.52 -14.62 -7.03
C VAL A 135 13.56 -15.73 -7.12
N ASP A 136 14.42 -15.85 -6.11
CA ASP A 136 15.51 -16.82 -6.02
C ASP A 136 16.36 -16.92 -7.31
N GLY A 137 16.70 -15.76 -7.86
CA GLY A 137 17.51 -15.63 -9.07
C GLY A 137 16.76 -15.81 -10.39
N SER A 138 15.54 -16.31 -10.37
CA SER A 138 14.72 -16.52 -11.58
C SER A 138 13.94 -15.24 -11.92
N GLN A 139 14.07 -14.74 -13.16
CA GLN A 139 13.27 -13.64 -13.63
C GLN A 139 11.80 -14.07 -13.80
N VAL A 140 10.89 -13.44 -13.06
CA VAL A 140 9.46 -13.76 -13.11
C VAL A 140 8.70 -12.83 -14.06
N ARG A 141 9.07 -11.55 -14.08
CA ARG A 141 8.43 -10.54 -14.93
C ARG A 141 9.44 -9.52 -15.42
N ARG A 142 9.17 -8.95 -16.59
CA ARG A 142 9.89 -7.79 -17.12
C ARG A 142 8.93 -6.91 -17.93
N ILE A 143 9.05 -5.60 -17.73
CA ILE A 143 8.40 -4.57 -18.55
C ILE A 143 9.53 -3.80 -19.24
N THR A 144 9.48 -3.69 -20.55
CA THR A 144 10.49 -2.98 -21.34
C THR A 144 9.84 -1.81 -22.04
N GLY A 145 10.35 -0.61 -21.78
CA GLY A 145 9.84 0.65 -22.37
C GLY A 145 8.39 0.96 -21.98
N GLY A 146 7.76 1.88 -22.70
CA GLY A 146 6.39 2.32 -22.44
C GLY A 146 6.24 3.18 -21.19
N GLN A 147 5.02 3.68 -20.96
CA GLN A 147 4.74 4.65 -19.89
C GLN A 147 5.13 4.16 -18.49
N PHE A 148 4.96 2.88 -18.18
CA PHE A 148 5.29 2.32 -16.86
C PHE A 148 6.79 2.29 -16.55
N VAL A 149 7.65 2.48 -17.55
CA VAL A 149 9.10 2.61 -17.37
C VAL A 149 9.52 4.07 -17.50
N THR A 150 9.08 4.73 -18.56
CA THR A 150 9.57 6.08 -18.92
C THR A 150 9.03 7.19 -18.04
N SER A 151 7.88 6.98 -17.36
CA SER A 151 7.29 7.96 -16.44
C SER A 151 7.89 7.92 -15.04
N LEU A 152 8.69 6.91 -14.70
CA LEU A 152 9.40 6.83 -13.42
C LEU A 152 10.68 7.65 -13.48
N THR A 153 10.56 8.93 -13.18
CA THR A 153 11.63 9.90 -13.40
C THR A 153 12.27 10.43 -12.11
N SER A 154 11.61 10.24 -10.98
CA SER A 154 12.05 10.73 -9.68
C SER A 154 12.83 9.69 -8.91
N PRO A 155 13.81 10.10 -8.07
CA PRO A 155 14.37 9.21 -7.05
C PRO A 155 13.28 8.72 -6.08
N GLN A 156 13.38 7.47 -5.66
CA GLN A 156 12.43 6.80 -4.78
C GLN A 156 13.14 6.24 -3.56
N ASP A 157 12.49 6.22 -2.42
CA ASP A 157 12.99 5.47 -1.27
C ASP A 157 12.58 3.99 -1.37
N LEU A 158 13.32 3.18 -0.64
CA LEU A 158 13.08 1.75 -0.53
C LEU A 158 12.24 1.49 0.70
N ARG A 159 11.14 0.77 0.55
CA ARG A 159 10.19 0.50 1.62
C ARG A 159 9.91 -0.96 1.81
N PHE A 160 9.66 -1.31 3.07
CA PHE A 160 9.23 -2.63 3.50
C PHE A 160 8.06 -2.44 4.44
N ASN A 161 6.97 -3.12 4.21
CA ASN A 161 5.91 -3.14 5.20
C ASN A 161 5.30 -4.52 5.40
N LEU A 162 4.72 -4.67 6.58
CA LEU A 162 3.83 -5.77 6.94
C LEU A 162 2.51 -5.13 7.33
N TRP A 163 1.45 -5.45 6.59
CA TRP A 163 0.15 -4.86 6.84
C TRP A 163 -0.99 -5.85 6.62
N ALA A 164 -2.15 -5.52 7.15
CA ALA A 164 -3.35 -6.31 6.96
C ALA A 164 -4.23 -5.64 5.91
N ALA A 165 -4.47 -6.34 4.79
CA ALA A 165 -5.50 -5.97 3.85
C ALA A 165 -6.89 -6.11 4.49
N ASN A 166 -7.88 -5.41 3.93
CA ASN A 166 -9.25 -5.57 4.39
C ASN A 166 -9.71 -7.01 4.09
N ILE A 167 -10.19 -7.74 5.10
CA ILE A 167 -10.40 -9.20 5.09
C ILE A 167 -11.57 -9.63 4.17
N ALA A 168 -12.18 -8.73 3.47
CA ALA A 168 -13.25 -9.05 2.51
C ALA A 168 -12.75 -9.63 1.16
N GLU A 169 -11.46 -9.94 1.06
CA GLU A 169 -10.85 -10.52 -0.14
C GLU A 169 -10.43 -11.97 0.06
#